data_c1bb7a96a263a27c208afef1276e06d3
#
_entry.id   c1bb7a96a263a27c208afef1276e06d3
#
_cell.length_a   1.000
_cell.length_b   1.000
_cell.length_c   1.000
_cell.angle_alpha   90.00
_cell.angle_beta   90.00
_cell.angle_gamma   90.00
#
_symmetry.space_group_name_H-M   'P 1'
#
loop_
_entity.id
_entity.type
_entity.pdbx_description
1 polymer ?
#
loop_
_entity_poly.entity_id
_entity_poly.type
_entity_poly.pdbx_seq_one_letter_code
_entity_poly.pdbx_strand_id
1 'polypeptide(L)'
;TSQTDDQRIKDITVLPPPEHLIRFFPIQGTPVEKLITKTRKTIHNIMHGKDDRLLVVIGPCSIHDPAAAIDYARRLQPLREKYADTLEIVMRVYFEKPRTTVGWKGLINDPYLDESYRIDEGLRIARQLLIEINRLGLPAGSEFLDAISPQYIGDLISWGAIGARTTESQVHRELASGISAPIGFKNGTDGNIKIATDAIQAAAGAHHFLSVHKNGQVAIVQTKGNKDCH
;
A
#
# COMPACT_ATOMS: atom_id res chain seq x y z
N THR A 1 -38.08 -2.10 3.40
CA THR A 1 -36.75 -2.63 3.77
C THR A 1 -36.81 -4.14 3.88
N SER A 2 -35.76 -4.83 3.40
CA SER A 2 -35.63 -6.28 3.53
C SER A 2 -35.56 -6.70 5.00
N GLN A 3 -36.16 -7.83 5.35
CA GLN A 3 -36.00 -8.42 6.68
C GLN A 3 -34.78 -9.33 6.78
N THR A 4 -34.09 -9.56 5.68
CA THR A 4 -32.98 -10.51 5.62
C THR A 4 -31.68 -9.87 5.20
N ASP A 5 -31.70 -8.60 4.80
CA ASP A 5 -30.51 -7.87 4.33
C ASP A 5 -30.39 -6.51 5.01
N ASP A 6 -29.18 -6.02 5.13
CA ASP A 6 -28.80 -4.72 5.74
C ASP A 6 -29.31 -4.51 7.17
N GLN A 7 -29.66 -5.55 7.90
CA GLN A 7 -30.23 -5.43 9.25
C GLN A 7 -29.27 -4.84 10.29
N ARG A 8 -27.97 -4.88 10.01
CA ARG A 8 -26.92 -4.34 10.90
C ARG A 8 -26.11 -3.23 10.24
N ILE A 9 -26.54 -2.77 9.07
CA ILE A 9 -25.92 -1.64 8.38
C ILE A 9 -26.69 -0.39 8.78
N LYS A 10 -25.98 0.60 9.33
CA LYS A 10 -26.57 1.87 9.74
C LYS A 10 -26.73 2.81 8.55
N ASP A 11 -25.70 2.91 7.71
CA ASP A 11 -25.68 3.80 6.56
C ASP A 11 -24.62 3.35 5.55
N ILE A 12 -24.82 3.69 4.29
CA ILE A 12 -23.87 3.47 3.20
C ILE A 12 -23.69 4.79 2.46
N THR A 13 -22.47 5.33 2.48
CA THR A 13 -22.11 6.56 1.77
C THR A 13 -21.25 6.24 0.58
N VAL A 14 -21.67 6.65 -0.60
CA VAL A 14 -20.92 6.42 -1.84
C VAL A 14 -19.79 7.44 -1.95
N LEU A 15 -18.58 6.95 -2.23
CA LEU A 15 -17.41 7.79 -2.46
C LEU A 15 -17.17 8.00 -3.96
N PRO A 16 -16.49 9.09 -4.36
CA PRO A 16 -15.98 9.21 -5.72
C PRO A 16 -15.08 8.03 -6.08
N PRO A 17 -15.10 7.57 -7.34
CA PRO A 17 -14.29 6.43 -7.75
C PRO A 17 -12.79 6.76 -7.73
N PRO A 18 -11.90 5.75 -7.73
CA PRO A 18 -10.46 5.94 -7.74
C PRO A 18 -9.97 6.88 -8.85
N GLU A 19 -10.50 6.75 -10.06
CA GLU A 19 -10.09 7.59 -11.20
C GLU A 19 -10.32 9.08 -10.97
N HIS A 20 -11.33 9.45 -10.18
CA HIS A 20 -11.61 10.85 -9.84
C HIS A 20 -10.46 11.44 -9.03
N LEU A 21 -9.99 10.73 -8.01
CA LEU A 21 -8.87 11.16 -7.17
C LEU A 21 -7.55 11.17 -7.94
N ILE A 22 -7.32 10.15 -8.77
CA ILE A 22 -6.13 10.06 -9.63
C ILE A 22 -6.09 11.23 -10.62
N ARG A 23 -7.25 11.62 -11.16
CA ARG A 23 -7.35 12.75 -12.09
C ARG A 23 -7.03 14.09 -11.41
N PHE A 24 -7.39 14.26 -10.14
CA PHE A 24 -7.04 15.43 -9.35
C PHE A 24 -5.55 15.51 -9.01
N PHE A 25 -4.91 14.36 -8.78
CA PHE A 25 -3.51 14.25 -8.40
C PHE A 25 -2.79 13.26 -9.34
N PRO A 26 -2.63 13.63 -10.63
CA PRO A 26 -1.99 12.76 -11.60
C PRO A 26 -0.47 12.74 -11.43
N ILE A 27 0.15 11.63 -11.82
CA ILE A 27 1.61 11.48 -11.79
C ILE A 27 2.21 11.13 -13.15
N GLN A 28 1.38 10.80 -14.12
CA GLN A 28 1.82 10.36 -15.44
C GLN A 28 2.73 11.41 -16.10
N GLY A 29 3.91 10.98 -16.54
CA GLY A 29 4.90 11.84 -17.19
C GLY A 29 5.69 12.74 -16.24
N THR A 30 5.52 12.60 -14.94
CA THR A 30 6.20 13.40 -13.90
C THR A 30 7.43 12.69 -13.36
N PRO A 31 8.35 13.43 -12.66
CA PRO A 31 9.47 12.81 -11.94
C PRO A 31 9.03 11.80 -10.86
N VAL A 32 7.83 11.95 -10.31
CA VAL A 32 7.26 11.01 -9.33
C VAL A 32 7.07 9.64 -9.97
N GLU A 33 6.46 9.57 -11.13
CA GLU A 33 6.30 8.31 -11.85
C GLU A 33 7.65 7.65 -12.18
N LYS A 34 8.63 8.44 -12.59
CA LYS A 34 9.98 7.95 -12.89
C LYS A 34 10.64 7.34 -11.65
N LEU A 35 10.54 8.00 -10.50
CA LEU A 35 11.11 7.49 -9.25
C LEU A 35 10.48 6.16 -8.87
N ILE A 36 9.15 6.06 -8.94
CA ILE A 36 8.43 4.84 -8.58
C ILE A 36 8.81 3.70 -9.52
N THR A 37 8.80 3.94 -10.82
CA THR A 37 9.18 2.94 -11.83
C THR A 37 10.60 2.44 -11.61
N LYS A 38 11.54 3.35 -11.41
CA LYS A 38 12.95 3.03 -11.14
C LYS A 38 13.12 2.23 -9.86
N THR A 39 12.44 2.64 -8.79
CA THR A 39 12.54 1.97 -7.48
C THR A 39 11.97 0.56 -7.54
N ARG A 40 10.82 0.37 -8.17
CA ARG A 40 10.25 -0.97 -8.39
C ARG A 40 11.20 -1.88 -9.17
N LYS A 41 11.87 -1.35 -10.19
CA LYS A 41 12.86 -2.09 -10.97
C LYS A 41 14.09 -2.44 -10.14
N THR A 42 14.56 -1.51 -9.32
CA THR A 42 15.69 -1.75 -8.41
C THR A 42 15.37 -2.86 -7.41
N ILE A 43 14.18 -2.81 -6.80
CA ILE A 43 13.76 -3.86 -5.85
C ILE A 43 13.63 -5.21 -6.55
N HIS A 44 13.05 -5.23 -7.75
CA HIS A 44 13.02 -6.43 -8.59
C HIS A 44 14.45 -7.01 -8.76
N ASN A 45 15.41 -6.18 -9.11
CA ASN A 45 16.78 -6.61 -9.32
C ASN A 45 17.43 -7.12 -8.03
N ILE A 46 17.14 -6.52 -6.89
CA ILE A 46 17.61 -6.99 -5.58
C ILE A 46 17.02 -8.38 -5.28
N MET A 47 15.72 -8.56 -5.47
CA MET A 47 15.03 -9.82 -5.18
C MET A 47 15.51 -10.97 -6.08
N HIS A 48 15.94 -10.66 -7.30
CA HIS A 48 16.41 -11.66 -8.27
C HIS A 48 17.95 -11.76 -8.37
N GLY A 49 18.66 -11.20 -7.41
CA GLY A 49 20.11 -11.32 -7.31
C GLY A 49 20.95 -10.56 -8.34
N LYS A 50 20.32 -9.58 -9.02
CA LYS A 50 20.99 -8.74 -10.03
C LYS A 50 21.58 -7.45 -9.46
N ASP A 51 21.23 -7.11 -8.24
CA ASP A 51 21.67 -5.93 -7.50
C ASP A 51 21.98 -6.39 -6.08
N ASP A 52 23.18 -6.14 -5.60
CA ASP A 52 23.67 -6.63 -4.30
C ASP A 52 23.39 -5.67 -3.14
N ARG A 53 22.70 -4.55 -3.41
CA ARG A 53 22.29 -3.64 -2.35
C ARG A 53 21.25 -4.28 -1.43
N LEU A 54 21.15 -3.76 -0.22
CA LEU A 54 20.15 -4.19 0.74
C LEU A 54 18.92 -3.26 0.65
N LEU A 55 17.74 -3.84 0.51
CA LEU A 55 16.48 -3.10 0.63
C LEU A 55 16.22 -2.78 2.10
N VAL A 56 16.02 -1.51 2.40
CA VAL A 56 15.69 -1.03 3.74
C VAL A 56 14.37 -0.28 3.69
N VAL A 57 13.35 -0.79 4.39
CA VAL A 57 12.07 -0.12 4.56
C VAL A 57 12.00 0.42 5.97
N ILE A 58 12.03 1.74 6.13
CA ILE A 58 12.17 2.40 7.42
C ILE A 58 11.27 3.62 7.51
N GLY A 59 10.70 3.85 8.67
CA GLY A 59 9.84 5.01 8.91
C GLY A 59 8.96 4.84 10.15
N PRO A 60 8.03 5.78 10.36
CA PRO A 60 7.09 5.73 11.46
C PRO A 60 6.25 4.44 11.45
N CYS A 61 5.78 4.00 12.60
CA CYS A 61 4.92 2.83 12.72
C CYS A 61 3.64 2.99 11.88
N SER A 62 3.01 4.16 11.97
CA SER A 62 1.91 4.57 11.10
C SER A 62 1.85 6.10 11.02
N ILE A 63 1.31 6.59 9.93
CA ILE A 63 1.16 8.03 9.71
C ILE A 63 -0.14 8.49 10.36
N HIS A 64 -0.05 9.48 11.24
CA HIS A 64 -1.20 10.15 11.85
C HIS A 64 -1.19 11.66 11.60
N ASP A 65 -0.02 12.23 11.32
CA ASP A 65 0.20 13.66 11.09
C ASP A 65 1.00 13.84 9.79
N PRO A 66 0.38 14.37 8.72
CA PRO A 66 1.09 14.60 7.46
C PRO A 66 2.31 15.51 7.58
N ALA A 67 2.24 16.55 8.41
CA ALA A 67 3.38 17.45 8.60
C ALA A 67 4.58 16.73 9.24
N ALA A 68 4.33 15.89 10.23
CA ALA A 68 5.36 15.08 10.84
C ALA A 68 5.96 14.06 9.85
N ALA A 69 5.13 13.49 8.98
CA ALA A 69 5.59 12.58 7.93
C ALA A 69 6.52 13.29 6.93
N ILE A 70 6.20 14.50 6.53
CA ILE A 70 7.04 15.30 5.63
C ILE A 70 8.35 15.68 6.31
N ASP A 71 8.33 16.05 7.58
CA ASP A 71 9.56 16.34 8.34
C ASP A 71 10.48 15.12 8.40
N TYR A 72 9.90 13.95 8.68
CA TYR A 72 10.64 12.68 8.64
C TYR A 72 11.24 12.42 7.26
N ALA A 73 10.45 12.59 6.21
CA ALA A 73 10.88 12.38 4.82
C ALA A 73 12.05 13.30 4.44
N ARG A 74 12.00 14.57 4.83
CA ARG A 74 13.08 15.53 4.57
C ARG A 74 14.38 15.14 5.26
N ARG A 75 14.31 14.51 6.42
CA ARG A 75 15.49 14.02 7.15
C ARG A 75 16.01 12.69 6.60
N LEU A 76 15.12 11.84 6.08
CA LEU A 76 15.50 10.53 5.54
C LEU A 76 16.10 10.64 4.12
N GLN A 77 15.62 11.57 3.31
CA GLN A 77 16.02 11.71 1.92
C GLN A 77 17.54 11.90 1.73
N PRO A 78 18.22 12.73 2.48
CA PRO A 78 19.70 12.85 2.38
C PRO A 78 20.43 11.55 2.73
N LEU A 79 19.90 10.75 3.65
CA LEU A 79 20.47 9.45 3.99
C LEU A 79 20.30 8.44 2.85
N ARG A 80 19.17 8.49 2.15
CA ARG A 80 18.96 7.69 0.95
C ARG A 80 20.04 7.99 -0.09
N GLU A 81 20.36 9.26 -0.33
CA GLU A 81 21.41 9.65 -1.27
C GLU A 81 22.80 9.23 -0.76
N LYS A 82 23.07 9.47 0.51
CA LYS A 82 24.37 9.14 1.12
C LYS A 82 24.71 7.64 1.02
N TYR A 83 23.74 6.78 1.20
CA TYR A 83 23.95 5.33 1.23
C TYR A 83 23.48 4.62 -0.05
N ALA A 84 23.26 5.37 -1.14
CA ALA A 84 22.71 4.85 -2.38
C ALA A 84 23.53 3.69 -2.98
N ASP A 85 24.85 3.65 -2.74
CA ASP A 85 25.71 2.59 -3.28
C ASP A 85 25.48 1.24 -2.60
N THR A 86 24.98 1.22 -1.37
CA THR A 86 24.85 0.00 -0.57
C THR A 86 23.44 -0.32 -0.15
N LEU A 87 22.58 0.70 -0.07
CA LEU A 87 21.20 0.58 0.42
C LEU A 87 20.21 1.16 -0.58
N GLU A 88 19.11 0.45 -0.77
CA GLU A 88 17.91 1.00 -1.39
C GLU A 88 16.92 1.33 -0.28
N ILE A 89 16.87 2.60 0.11
CA ILE A 89 16.04 3.08 1.22
C ILE A 89 14.67 3.47 0.69
N VAL A 90 13.63 2.86 1.26
CA VAL A 90 12.23 3.15 1.02
C VAL A 90 11.60 3.60 2.33
N MET A 91 10.88 4.72 2.31
CA MET A 91 10.20 5.22 3.51
C MET A 91 8.94 4.41 3.77
N ARG A 92 8.79 3.95 5.00
CA ARG A 92 7.54 3.36 5.48
C ARG A 92 6.49 4.46 5.63
N VAL A 93 5.38 4.33 4.89
CA VAL A 93 4.25 5.27 4.89
C VAL A 93 2.96 4.47 5.03
N TYR A 94 2.68 4.04 6.24
CA TYR A 94 1.55 3.16 6.52
C TYR A 94 0.35 3.98 6.99
N PHE A 95 -0.78 3.82 6.32
CA PHE A 95 -2.03 4.55 6.56
C PHE A 95 -3.11 3.73 7.24
N GLU A 96 -2.94 2.41 7.28
CA GLU A 96 -3.93 1.50 7.82
C GLU A 96 -3.33 0.74 9.01
N LYS A 97 -4.11 0.64 10.10
CA LYS A 97 -3.71 -0.08 11.31
C LYS A 97 -4.58 -1.31 11.47
N PRO A 98 -4.03 -2.52 11.25
CA PRO A 98 -4.76 -3.73 11.61
C PRO A 98 -4.90 -3.79 13.13
N ARG A 99 -6.13 -4.04 13.60
CA ARG A 99 -6.44 -4.13 15.02
C ARG A 99 -6.97 -5.53 15.36
N THR A 100 -6.45 -6.11 16.40
CA THR A 100 -6.94 -7.38 16.93
C THR A 100 -8.31 -7.18 17.60
N THR A 101 -8.50 -6.02 18.24
CA THR A 101 -9.76 -5.61 18.84
C THR A 101 -10.19 -4.25 18.25
N VAL A 102 -10.73 -3.36 19.06
CA VAL A 102 -11.12 -2.01 18.65
C VAL A 102 -9.96 -1.03 18.81
N GLY A 103 -10.03 0.10 18.11
CA GLY A 103 -9.05 1.16 18.18
C GLY A 103 -9.00 1.96 16.88
N TRP A 104 -8.23 3.03 16.85
CA TRP A 104 -8.02 3.84 15.66
C TRP A 104 -7.39 2.98 14.53
N LYS A 105 -8.01 3.00 13.36
CA LYS A 105 -7.66 2.13 12.22
C LYS A 105 -6.72 2.77 11.21
N GLY A 106 -6.24 3.97 11.47
CA GLY A 106 -5.29 4.65 10.63
C GLY A 106 -5.83 5.91 9.95
N LEU A 107 -4.94 6.60 9.25
CA LEU A 107 -5.23 7.91 8.65
C LEU A 107 -6.32 7.84 7.58
N ILE A 108 -6.38 6.78 6.79
CA ILE A 108 -7.41 6.65 5.76
C ILE A 108 -8.79 6.50 6.39
N ASN A 109 -8.93 5.67 7.42
CA ASN A 109 -10.21 5.38 8.06
C ASN A 109 -10.74 6.55 8.90
N ASP A 110 -9.83 7.20 9.66
CA ASP A 110 -10.21 8.31 10.56
C ASP A 110 -9.08 9.34 10.59
N PRO A 111 -8.99 10.21 9.56
CA PRO A 111 -7.84 11.11 9.39
C PRO A 111 -7.71 12.17 10.48
N TYR A 112 -8.81 12.54 11.15
CA TYR A 112 -8.82 13.59 12.17
C TYR A 112 -8.78 13.05 13.59
N LEU A 113 -8.73 11.73 13.78
CA LEU A 113 -8.68 11.06 15.09
C LEU A 113 -9.83 11.48 16.02
N ASP A 114 -10.98 11.80 15.45
CA ASP A 114 -12.15 12.32 16.16
C ASP A 114 -13.40 11.46 15.98
N GLU A 115 -13.23 10.26 15.40
CA GLU A 115 -14.32 9.34 15.10
C GLU A 115 -15.35 9.90 14.10
N SER A 116 -14.94 10.86 13.27
CA SER A 116 -15.77 11.34 12.15
C SER A 116 -15.74 10.42 10.93
N TYR A 117 -14.72 9.55 10.85
CA TYR A 117 -14.54 8.55 9.80
C TYR A 117 -14.66 9.12 8.38
N ARG A 118 -14.03 10.27 8.15
CA ARG A 118 -13.98 10.93 6.85
C ARG A 118 -13.02 10.22 5.91
N ILE A 119 -13.42 9.01 5.48
CA ILE A 119 -12.59 8.15 4.61
C ILE A 119 -12.31 8.81 3.26
N ASP A 120 -13.27 9.56 2.72
CA ASP A 120 -13.09 10.38 1.53
C ASP A 120 -11.89 11.32 1.64
N GLU A 121 -11.79 12.03 2.75
CA GLU A 121 -10.67 12.92 3.02
C GLU A 121 -9.39 12.15 3.36
N GLY A 122 -9.52 11.04 4.08
CA GLY A 122 -8.39 10.17 4.39
C GLY A 122 -7.67 9.67 3.13
N LEU A 123 -8.42 9.24 2.13
CA LEU A 123 -7.88 8.82 0.83
C LEU A 123 -7.18 9.97 0.09
N ARG A 124 -7.79 11.16 0.10
CA ARG A 124 -7.20 12.35 -0.53
C ARG A 124 -5.90 12.75 0.16
N ILE A 125 -5.91 12.80 1.49
CA ILE A 125 -4.72 13.15 2.29
C ILE A 125 -3.60 12.15 2.06
N ALA A 126 -3.92 10.85 2.04
CA ALA A 126 -2.96 9.79 1.79
C ALA A 126 -2.31 9.92 0.42
N ARG A 127 -3.10 10.12 -0.63
CA ARG A 127 -2.58 10.30 -1.98
C ARG A 127 -1.71 11.53 -2.11
N GLN A 128 -2.17 12.67 -1.57
CA GLN A 128 -1.41 13.93 -1.60
C GLN A 128 -0.09 13.79 -0.87
N LEU A 129 -0.09 13.16 0.31
CA LEU A 129 1.13 12.95 1.10
C LEU A 129 2.12 12.06 0.34
N LEU A 130 1.67 10.99 -0.28
CA LEU A 130 2.51 10.10 -1.08
C LEU A 130 3.16 10.85 -2.25
N ILE A 131 2.42 11.72 -2.92
CA ILE A 131 2.98 12.56 -4.00
C ILE A 131 4.07 13.48 -3.43
N GLU A 132 3.81 14.15 -2.32
CA GLU A 132 4.78 15.07 -1.71
C GLU A 132 6.06 14.36 -1.27
N ILE A 133 5.95 13.17 -0.67
CA ILE A 133 7.12 12.36 -0.27
C ILE A 133 7.93 11.95 -1.52
N ASN A 134 7.27 11.46 -2.55
CA ASN A 134 7.94 11.08 -3.80
C ASN A 134 8.61 12.29 -4.49
N ARG A 135 7.99 13.47 -4.43
CA ARG A 135 8.59 14.71 -4.98
C ARG A 135 9.89 15.09 -4.28
N LEU A 136 10.07 14.72 -3.03
CA LEU A 136 11.34 14.91 -2.32
C LEU A 136 12.44 13.96 -2.80
N GLY A 137 12.13 13.02 -3.70
CA GLY A 137 13.06 12.00 -4.14
C GLY A 137 13.12 10.78 -3.22
N LEU A 138 12.11 10.56 -2.42
CA LEU A 138 12.02 9.45 -1.47
C LEU A 138 10.88 8.51 -1.85
N PRO A 139 11.16 7.25 -2.25
CA PRO A 139 10.12 6.29 -2.55
C PRO A 139 9.39 5.83 -1.29
N ALA A 140 8.14 5.44 -1.44
CA ALA A 140 7.27 5.05 -0.34
C ALA A 140 6.87 3.58 -0.40
N GLY A 141 6.82 2.96 0.78
CA GLY A 141 6.25 1.63 1.00
C GLY A 141 5.06 1.71 1.94
N SER A 142 4.04 0.91 1.68
CA SER A 142 2.83 0.89 2.50
C SER A 142 2.31 -0.54 2.70
N GLU A 143 1.56 -0.75 3.78
CA GLU A 143 0.85 -2.01 3.97
C GLU A 143 -0.51 -1.93 3.29
N PHE A 144 -0.86 -2.97 2.55
CA PHE A 144 -2.18 -3.12 1.94
C PHE A 144 -3.04 -3.99 2.84
N LEU A 145 -3.97 -3.37 3.55
CA LEU A 145 -4.86 -4.05 4.48
C LEU A 145 -6.25 -4.27 3.87
N ASP A 146 -6.90 -3.22 3.35
CA ASP A 146 -8.16 -3.38 2.64
C ASP A 146 -7.95 -3.59 1.13
N ALA A 147 -8.94 -4.18 0.47
CA ALA A 147 -8.83 -4.56 -0.94
C ALA A 147 -9.13 -3.40 -1.91
N ILE A 148 -9.67 -2.29 -1.44
CA ILE A 148 -10.14 -1.18 -2.27
C ILE A 148 -9.13 -0.01 -2.29
N SER A 149 -8.53 0.33 -1.16
CA SER A 149 -7.55 1.43 -1.06
C SER A 149 -6.42 1.37 -2.08
N PRO A 150 -5.89 0.17 -2.46
CA PRO A 150 -4.87 0.10 -3.50
C PRO A 150 -5.27 0.73 -4.82
N GLN A 151 -6.56 0.75 -5.15
CA GLN A 151 -7.04 1.38 -6.39
C GLN A 151 -6.89 2.90 -6.36
N TYR A 152 -6.86 3.52 -5.17
CA TYR A 152 -6.70 4.96 -5.00
C TYR A 152 -5.24 5.41 -4.90
N ILE A 153 -4.33 4.57 -4.41
CA ILE A 153 -2.96 4.97 -4.07
C ILE A 153 -1.87 4.04 -4.63
N GLY A 154 -2.23 2.89 -5.19
CA GLY A 154 -1.26 1.86 -5.58
C GLY A 154 -0.23 2.33 -6.61
N ASP A 155 -0.60 3.28 -7.48
CA ASP A 155 0.30 3.86 -8.47
C ASP A 155 1.44 4.70 -7.84
N LEU A 156 1.33 5.04 -6.55
CA LEU A 156 2.30 5.84 -5.79
C LEU A 156 3.21 5.01 -4.90
N ILE A 157 3.01 3.70 -4.85
CA ILE A 157 3.71 2.79 -3.92
C ILE A 157 4.82 2.06 -4.67
N SER A 158 6.03 2.15 -4.15
CA SER A 158 7.21 1.46 -4.71
C SER A 158 7.41 0.06 -4.12
N TRP A 159 6.94 -0.17 -2.89
CA TRP A 159 6.99 -1.44 -2.19
C TRP A 159 5.76 -1.61 -1.32
N GLY A 160 5.15 -2.76 -1.36
CA GLY A 160 3.98 -3.05 -0.53
C GLY A 160 4.25 -4.15 0.48
N ALA A 161 3.54 -4.12 1.61
CA ALA A 161 3.58 -5.17 2.61
C ALA A 161 2.21 -5.81 2.80
N ILE A 162 2.21 -7.11 3.04
CA ILE A 162 1.08 -7.81 3.63
C ILE A 162 1.49 -8.18 5.07
N GLY A 163 0.75 -7.65 6.04
CA GLY A 163 1.07 -7.78 7.45
C GLY A 163 0.83 -9.17 8.02
N ALA A 164 1.37 -9.42 9.20
CA ALA A 164 1.31 -10.73 9.86
C ALA A 164 -0.13 -11.25 10.08
N ARG A 165 -1.08 -10.35 10.26
CA ARG A 165 -2.49 -10.72 10.49
C ARG A 165 -3.22 -11.11 9.21
N THR A 166 -2.68 -10.81 8.04
CA THR A 166 -3.33 -11.02 6.74
C THR A 166 -2.54 -11.93 5.79
N THR A 167 -1.35 -12.36 6.17
CA THR A 167 -0.50 -13.23 5.33
C THR A 167 -1.19 -14.57 4.99
N GLU A 168 -2.03 -15.12 5.86
CA GLU A 168 -2.82 -16.33 5.58
C GLU A 168 -4.04 -16.08 4.71
N SER A 169 -4.48 -14.83 4.59
CA SER A 169 -5.72 -14.49 3.88
C SER A 169 -5.59 -14.72 2.38
N GLN A 170 -6.50 -15.51 1.82
CA GLN A 170 -6.57 -15.73 0.38
C GLN A 170 -6.83 -14.41 -0.37
N VAL A 171 -7.69 -13.55 0.17
CA VAL A 171 -7.99 -12.24 -0.42
C VAL A 171 -6.72 -11.40 -0.58
N HIS A 172 -5.86 -11.39 0.44
CA HIS A 172 -4.62 -10.61 0.41
C HIS A 172 -3.56 -11.22 -0.50
N ARG A 173 -3.50 -12.54 -0.60
CA ARG A 173 -2.62 -13.24 -1.54
C ARG A 173 -3.03 -12.98 -2.99
N GLU A 174 -4.32 -13.00 -3.28
CA GLU A 174 -4.87 -12.64 -4.59
C GLU A 174 -4.60 -11.17 -4.92
N LEU A 175 -4.83 -10.26 -3.97
CA LEU A 175 -4.54 -8.84 -4.11
C LEU A 175 -3.06 -8.62 -4.47
N ALA A 176 -2.15 -9.23 -3.74
CA ALA A 176 -0.71 -9.13 -3.97
C ALA A 176 -0.31 -9.62 -5.37
N SER A 177 -1.02 -10.61 -5.92
CA SER A 177 -0.74 -11.15 -7.26
C SER A 177 -0.97 -10.12 -8.37
N GLY A 178 -1.71 -9.05 -8.10
CA GLY A 178 -2.08 -8.03 -9.09
C GLY A 178 -1.51 -6.64 -8.83
N ILE A 179 -0.89 -6.41 -7.67
CA ILE A 179 -0.30 -5.11 -7.37
C ILE A 179 0.96 -4.90 -8.21
N SER A 180 1.12 -3.70 -8.76
CA SER A 180 2.21 -3.34 -9.67
C SER A 180 3.54 -3.06 -8.95
N ALA A 181 3.66 -3.43 -7.69
CA ALA A 181 4.85 -3.23 -6.87
C ALA A 181 5.34 -4.56 -6.28
N PRO A 182 6.62 -4.69 -5.96
CA PRO A 182 7.11 -5.78 -5.13
C PRO A 182 6.37 -5.81 -3.79
N ILE A 183 6.05 -7.00 -3.30
CA ILE A 183 5.30 -7.21 -2.06
C ILE A 183 6.11 -8.07 -1.09
N GLY A 184 6.32 -7.55 0.13
CA GLY A 184 6.85 -8.31 1.24
C GLY A 184 5.74 -8.91 2.09
N PHE A 185 5.75 -10.24 2.25
CA PHE A 185 4.85 -10.93 3.17
C PHE A 185 5.52 -11.10 4.52
N LYS A 186 4.85 -10.70 5.59
CA LYS A 186 5.35 -10.93 6.94
C LYS A 186 5.02 -12.36 7.40
N ASN A 187 5.86 -12.89 8.29
CA ASN A 187 5.56 -14.14 9.01
C ASN A 187 4.26 -14.01 9.82
N GLY A 188 3.69 -15.12 10.25
CA GLY A 188 2.51 -15.12 11.10
C GLY A 188 2.77 -14.43 12.45
N THR A 189 1.70 -14.05 13.15
CA THR A 189 1.79 -13.41 14.48
C THR A 189 2.48 -14.30 15.52
N ASP A 190 2.47 -15.60 15.30
CA ASP A 190 3.17 -16.60 16.12
C ASP A 190 4.64 -16.85 15.70
N GLY A 191 5.11 -16.13 14.69
CA GLY A 191 6.45 -16.30 14.12
C GLY A 191 6.55 -17.36 13.03
N ASN A 192 5.46 -17.94 12.57
CA ASN A 192 5.45 -18.99 11.55
C ASN A 192 5.87 -18.42 10.18
N ILE A 193 6.98 -18.94 9.65
CA ILE A 193 7.54 -18.52 8.37
C ILE A 193 6.87 -19.26 7.20
N LYS A 194 6.38 -20.46 7.40
CA LYS A 194 5.73 -21.26 6.35
C LYS A 194 4.56 -20.51 5.73
N ILE A 195 3.78 -19.79 6.52
CA ILE A 195 2.66 -18.99 6.05
C ILE A 195 3.11 -17.95 5.01
N ALA A 196 4.24 -17.30 5.26
CA ALA A 196 4.80 -16.32 4.33
C ALA A 196 5.32 -16.97 3.05
N THR A 197 6.00 -18.11 3.15
CA THR A 197 6.48 -18.83 1.94
C THR A 197 5.31 -19.34 1.10
N ASP A 198 4.25 -19.86 1.73
CA ASP A 198 3.02 -20.25 1.03
C ASP A 198 2.37 -19.06 0.33
N ALA A 199 2.34 -17.88 0.99
CA ALA A 199 1.79 -16.66 0.43
C ALA A 199 2.57 -16.19 -0.81
N ILE A 200 3.89 -16.24 -0.77
CA ILE A 200 4.76 -15.90 -1.89
C ILE A 200 4.43 -16.78 -3.09
N GLN A 201 4.32 -18.09 -2.89
CA GLN A 201 3.97 -19.04 -3.96
C GLN A 201 2.58 -18.76 -4.53
N ALA A 202 1.59 -18.52 -3.68
CA ALA A 202 0.23 -18.21 -4.11
C ALA A 202 0.18 -16.92 -4.93
N ALA A 203 0.83 -15.85 -4.47
CA ALA A 203 0.83 -14.56 -5.13
C ALA A 203 1.62 -14.54 -6.45
N ALA A 204 2.55 -15.46 -6.63
CA ALA A 204 3.28 -15.61 -7.88
C ALA A 204 2.40 -16.12 -9.03
N GLY A 205 1.29 -16.79 -8.73
CA GLY A 205 0.32 -17.29 -9.70
C GLY A 205 -0.74 -16.27 -10.09
N ALA A 206 -1.41 -16.57 -11.20
CA ALA A 206 -2.55 -15.76 -11.68
C ALA A 206 -3.84 -16.11 -10.90
N HIS A 207 -4.67 -15.11 -10.67
CA HIS A 207 -5.92 -15.26 -9.92
C HIS A 207 -7.06 -14.48 -10.55
N HIS A 208 -8.29 -14.88 -10.23
CA HIS A 208 -9.51 -14.16 -10.55
C HIS A 208 -10.24 -13.87 -9.24
N PHE A 209 -10.60 -12.60 -9.00
CA PHE A 209 -11.32 -12.24 -7.78
C PHE A 209 -12.20 -11.01 -7.98
N LEU A 210 -13.15 -10.82 -7.06
CA LEU A 210 -14.03 -9.66 -7.04
C LEU A 210 -13.30 -8.45 -6.45
N SER A 211 -13.37 -7.32 -7.15
CA SER A 211 -12.90 -6.04 -6.66
C SER A 211 -13.65 -4.92 -7.36
N VAL A 212 -13.06 -3.73 -7.40
CA VAL A 212 -13.60 -2.57 -8.12
C VAL A 212 -12.62 -2.10 -9.18
N HIS A 213 -13.18 -1.67 -10.30
CA HIS A 213 -12.44 -0.99 -11.36
C HIS A 213 -12.10 0.44 -10.93
N LYS A 214 -11.15 1.09 -11.61
CA LYS A 214 -10.82 2.51 -11.37
C LYS A 214 -12.02 3.44 -11.50
N ASN A 215 -13.03 3.07 -12.29
CA ASN A 215 -14.28 3.82 -12.41
C ASN A 215 -15.28 3.58 -11.26
N GLY A 216 -14.92 2.77 -10.27
CA GLY A 216 -15.75 2.46 -9.10
C GLY A 216 -16.75 1.33 -9.28
N GLN A 217 -16.87 0.76 -10.46
CA GLN A 217 -17.80 -0.36 -10.69
C GLN A 217 -17.22 -1.67 -10.16
N VAL A 218 -18.10 -2.53 -9.65
CA VAL A 218 -17.74 -3.90 -9.26
C VAL A 218 -17.27 -4.65 -10.49
N ALA A 219 -16.17 -5.38 -10.35
CA ALA A 219 -15.52 -6.03 -11.48
C ALA A 219 -14.86 -7.36 -11.07
N ILE A 220 -14.68 -8.22 -12.05
CA ILE A 220 -13.78 -9.38 -11.93
C ILE A 220 -12.39 -8.90 -12.32
N VAL A 221 -11.47 -9.00 -11.38
CA VAL A 221 -10.05 -8.70 -11.64
C VAL A 221 -9.34 -10.01 -11.97
N GLN A 222 -8.67 -10.01 -13.10
CA GLN A 222 -7.81 -11.11 -13.53
C GLN A 222 -6.35 -10.65 -13.45
N THR A 223 -5.54 -11.31 -12.64
CA THR A 223 -4.14 -10.95 -12.42
C THR A 223 -3.19 -11.86 -13.20
N LYS A 224 -1.97 -11.37 -13.38
CA LYS A 224 -0.89 -12.14 -14.05
C LYS A 224 -0.02 -12.91 -13.07
N GLY A 225 -0.15 -12.62 -11.79
CA GLY A 225 0.79 -13.05 -10.76
C GLY A 225 1.90 -12.03 -10.54
N ASN A 226 2.49 -12.05 -9.34
CA ASN A 226 3.55 -11.14 -8.92
C ASN A 226 4.77 -11.95 -8.46
N LYS A 227 5.80 -12.01 -9.31
CA LYS A 227 7.04 -12.76 -9.03
C LYS A 227 8.04 -11.96 -8.20
N ASP A 228 7.71 -10.75 -7.80
CA ASP A 228 8.52 -9.90 -6.93
C ASP A 228 8.04 -9.95 -5.47
N CYS A 229 7.24 -10.94 -5.10
CA CYS A 229 6.88 -11.22 -3.72
C CYS A 229 8.03 -11.89 -2.97
N HIS A 230 8.18 -11.52 -1.70
CA HIS A 230 9.27 -12.03 -0.84
C HIS A 230 8.87 -12.01 0.64
#